data_e5c65cec3a3fc51c3295764817ec3505
#
_entry.id   e5c65cec3a3fc51c3295764817ec3505
#
_cell.length_a   1.000
_cell.length_b   1.000
_cell.length_c   1.000
_cell.angle_alpha   90.00
_cell.angle_beta   90.00
_cell.angle_gamma   90.00
#
_symmetry.space_group_name_H-M   'P 1'
#
loop_
_entity.id
_entity.type
_entity.pdbx_description
1 polymer ?
#
loop_
_entity_poly.entity_id
_entity_poly.type
_entity_poly.pdbx_seq_one_letter_code
_entity_poly.pdbx_strand_id
1 'polypeptide(L)'
;MLTLPLPSSMTWCKVHCLTASVPMVLPTFLKPWLPFGRIYGAAEARKPVQEGETRFLLFKNESDRLGCELQVQHPETLQECGFNTSQPLVMIIHGWLVDGLLENWIWKLVGALKSRPVNVGLVDWISLAYQHYTIAVHNTRVVGQEMAALLLWLEESMNFSPNKVHLIGYSLGAHVSGFAGSSMSGKYKIGRITGLDPAGPMFEGTSPNDRLSPDDANFVDVIHTFTQEHMGLSVGIKQPIAHYDFYPNGGTFQPGCHFLELYKHIAEHGLNAITQTIKCAHERSVHLFIDSLRHSNLQNIGFQCSDMASFSQGLCLNCKKGRCNTLGYDIRMDWSGKSKKLFLITRAQAPFRVYHYQFKIQFINQIEKPVEPTFTMSLLGTKGEMKKIPITLGEGITSNKTYSILITLDKDVGELIMIKFKWENSAVWANVWNTMQILMPWGVTPHYSGLALKTICVKAGETQQRMTFCPENMDDLQLHPTQEKVFVKCEVNSKRLNHNGCFIWKPKLHKESCINLNKAYM
;
A
#
# COMPACT_ATOMS: atom_id res chain seq x y z
N MET A 1 61.99 38.54 2.96
CA MET A 1 63.08 37.62 3.29
C MET A 1 62.55 36.43 4.01
N LEU A 2 62.97 35.27 3.55
CA LEU A 2 62.75 33.89 3.98
C LEU A 2 61.54 33.20 3.38
N THR A 3 61.84 32.55 2.28
CA THR A 3 61.19 31.47 1.58
C THR A 3 61.43 30.12 2.29
N LEU A 4 60.40 29.30 2.41
CA LEU A 4 60.56 27.86 2.64
C LEU A 4 59.77 27.08 1.61
N PRO A 5 60.26 25.93 1.13
CA PRO A 5 59.75 25.27 -0.07
C PRO A 5 58.74 24.17 0.24
N LEU A 6 57.89 23.90 -0.77
CA LEU A 6 56.98 22.77 -0.88
C LEU A 6 57.75 21.49 -1.23
N PRO A 7 57.39 20.31 -0.73
CA PRO A 7 57.78 19.04 -1.31
C PRO A 7 56.70 18.50 -2.21
N SER A 8 57.15 18.22 -3.45
CA SER A 8 56.48 17.40 -4.45
C SER A 8 56.54 15.93 -4.08
N SER A 9 55.44 15.19 -4.21
CA SER A 9 55.31 13.87 -4.86
C SER A 9 54.03 13.18 -4.40
N MET A 10 53.01 13.21 -5.25
CA MET A 10 51.90 12.28 -5.17
C MET A 10 52.26 10.99 -5.87
N THR A 11 52.44 9.91 -5.13
CA THR A 11 52.51 8.56 -5.65
C THR A 11 51.10 7.94 -5.65
N TRP A 12 50.64 7.55 -6.83
CA TRP A 12 49.38 6.83 -7.03
C TRP A 12 49.49 5.42 -6.44
N CYS A 13 48.72 5.10 -5.42
CA CYS A 13 48.54 3.76 -4.94
C CYS A 13 47.36 3.11 -5.68
N LYS A 14 47.65 2.18 -6.58
CA LYS A 14 46.67 1.28 -7.19
C LYS A 14 46.16 0.34 -6.10
N VAL A 15 44.89 0.57 -5.67
CA VAL A 15 44.19 -0.39 -4.84
C VAL A 15 43.53 -1.43 -5.75
N HIS A 16 44.05 -2.65 -5.70
CA HIS A 16 43.41 -3.84 -6.25
C HIS A 16 42.14 -4.11 -5.47
N CYS A 17 40.98 -4.02 -6.14
CA CYS A 17 39.73 -4.59 -5.63
C CYS A 17 39.82 -6.11 -5.65
N LEU A 18 40.11 -6.70 -4.51
CA LEU A 18 39.81 -8.10 -4.25
C LEU A 18 38.33 -8.20 -3.96
N THR A 19 37.57 -8.79 -4.88
CA THR A 19 36.20 -9.24 -4.66
C THR A 19 36.25 -10.41 -3.68
N ALA A 20 36.13 -10.12 -2.41
CA ALA A 20 35.84 -11.13 -1.42
C ALA A 20 34.29 -11.28 -1.38
N SER A 21 33.80 -12.36 -1.96
CA SER A 21 32.47 -12.89 -1.71
C SER A 21 32.40 -13.31 -0.25
N VAL A 22 31.81 -12.44 0.58
CA VAL A 22 31.46 -12.77 1.96
C VAL A 22 30.21 -13.66 1.89
N PRO A 23 30.28 -14.92 2.37
CA PRO A 23 29.07 -15.71 2.52
C PRO A 23 28.21 -15.04 3.59
N MET A 24 26.95 -14.75 3.24
CA MET A 24 25.95 -14.19 4.13
C MET A 24 25.66 -15.21 5.23
N VAL A 25 26.36 -15.11 6.34
CA VAL A 25 26.06 -15.86 7.56
C VAL A 25 24.85 -15.20 8.18
N LEU A 26 23.68 -15.76 7.96
CA LEU A 26 22.49 -15.45 8.77
C LEU A 26 22.86 -15.65 10.25
N PRO A 27 22.60 -14.67 11.12
CA PRO A 27 22.91 -14.84 12.54
C PRO A 27 22.21 -16.07 13.11
N THR A 28 22.97 -16.95 13.69
CA THR A 28 22.55 -18.17 14.41
C THR A 28 21.74 -17.90 15.68
N PHE A 29 21.06 -16.74 15.77
CA PHE A 29 20.35 -16.28 16.97
C PHE A 29 18.87 -16.65 17.05
N LEU A 30 18.35 -17.51 16.17
CA LEU A 30 16.98 -18.00 16.28
C LEU A 30 16.97 -19.47 16.75
N LYS A 31 17.55 -19.73 17.93
CA LYS A 31 17.16 -20.90 18.74
C LYS A 31 16.07 -20.46 19.72
N PRO A 32 14.99 -21.24 19.87
CA PRO A 32 13.87 -20.86 20.72
C PRO A 32 14.26 -20.88 22.19
N TRP A 33 14.14 -19.74 22.87
CA TRP A 33 14.21 -19.63 24.32
C TRP A 33 12.80 -19.61 24.89
N LEU A 34 12.50 -20.68 25.64
CA LEU A 34 11.61 -20.85 26.78
C LEU A 34 10.12 -21.20 26.58
N PRO A 35 9.64 -21.99 27.56
CA PRO A 35 8.35 -22.63 27.48
C PRO A 35 7.27 -21.73 28.08
N PHE A 36 6.32 -21.29 27.31
CA PHE A 36 5.05 -20.83 27.87
C PHE A 36 4.08 -22.00 27.89
N GLY A 37 3.85 -22.48 29.13
CA GLY A 37 2.96 -23.56 29.43
C GLY A 37 1.51 -23.28 28.99
N ARG A 38 0.96 -24.33 28.47
CA ARG A 38 -0.43 -24.75 28.37
C ARG A 38 -1.48 -23.87 29.04
N ILE A 39 -2.26 -23.19 28.24
CA ILE A 39 -3.70 -22.98 28.50
C ILE A 39 -4.41 -23.15 27.15
N TYR A 40 -4.75 -24.40 26.81
CA TYR A 40 -5.81 -24.71 25.85
C TYR A 40 -6.55 -25.95 26.33
N GLY A 41 -7.89 -25.80 26.41
CA GLY A 41 -8.81 -26.90 26.68
C GLY A 41 -8.62 -28.04 25.68
N ALA A 42 -8.98 -29.23 26.13
CA ALA A 42 -8.82 -30.49 25.44
C ALA A 42 -9.20 -30.39 23.95
N ALA A 43 -8.19 -30.34 23.08
CA ALA A 43 -8.35 -30.59 21.67
C ALA A 43 -8.52 -32.10 21.50
N GLU A 44 -9.62 -32.53 20.90
CA GLU A 44 -9.79 -33.89 20.38
C GLU A 44 -8.55 -34.24 19.56
N ALA A 45 -8.00 -35.41 19.82
CA ALA A 45 -6.73 -35.86 19.28
C ALA A 45 -6.79 -35.89 17.74
N ARG A 46 -6.06 -34.97 17.11
CA ARG A 46 -5.72 -35.07 15.68
C ARG A 46 -4.91 -36.37 15.49
N LYS A 47 -5.19 -37.10 14.42
CA LYS A 47 -4.33 -38.19 13.98
C LYS A 47 -2.87 -37.68 13.92
N PRO A 48 -1.87 -38.47 14.34
CA PRO A 48 -0.48 -38.08 14.20
C PRO A 48 -0.18 -37.80 12.73
N VAL A 49 0.29 -36.57 12.44
CA VAL A 49 0.71 -36.17 11.09
C VAL A 49 1.96 -36.97 10.75
N GLN A 50 1.92 -37.70 9.63
CA GLN A 50 3.12 -38.30 9.07
C GLN A 50 4.12 -37.19 8.72
N GLU A 51 5.39 -37.31 9.09
CA GLU A 51 6.40 -36.32 8.77
C GLU A 51 6.49 -36.12 7.25
N GLY A 52 6.25 -34.90 6.76
CA GLY A 52 6.40 -34.54 5.35
C GLY A 52 5.13 -34.54 4.50
N GLU A 53 3.93 -34.56 5.08
CA GLU A 53 2.67 -34.66 4.35
C GLU A 53 1.96 -33.30 4.21
N THR A 54 1.47 -32.99 2.98
CA THR A 54 0.56 -31.88 2.70
C THR A 54 -0.88 -32.39 2.81
N ARG A 55 -1.73 -31.66 3.54
CA ARG A 55 -3.16 -31.98 3.65
C ARG A 55 -4.02 -30.88 3.03
N PHE A 56 -5.11 -31.27 2.41
CA PHE A 56 -6.07 -30.37 1.80
C PHE A 56 -7.36 -30.38 2.62
N LEU A 57 -7.62 -29.29 3.34
CA LEU A 57 -8.76 -29.19 4.24
C LEU A 57 -9.86 -28.33 3.62
N LEU A 58 -11.10 -28.81 3.60
CA LEU A 58 -12.27 -28.07 3.14
C LEU A 58 -13.13 -27.67 4.34
N PHE A 59 -13.57 -26.41 4.41
CA PHE A 59 -14.39 -25.89 5.50
C PHE A 59 -15.87 -25.89 5.11
N LYS A 60 -16.73 -26.49 5.95
CA LYS A 60 -18.18 -26.53 5.73
C LYS A 60 -18.85 -25.18 6.03
N ASN A 61 -18.42 -24.53 7.10
CA ASN A 61 -18.95 -23.22 7.53
C ASN A 61 -17.87 -22.37 8.23
N GLU A 62 -18.19 -21.15 8.60
CA GLU A 62 -17.25 -20.22 9.24
C GLU A 62 -16.82 -20.61 10.66
N SER A 63 -17.59 -21.46 11.35
CA SER A 63 -17.28 -21.96 12.70
C SER A 63 -16.41 -23.22 12.66
N ASP A 64 -16.27 -23.84 11.49
CA ASP A 64 -15.46 -25.03 11.30
C ASP A 64 -13.96 -24.66 11.43
N ARG A 65 -13.31 -25.20 12.45
CA ARG A 65 -11.88 -24.96 12.74
C ARG A 65 -10.99 -26.13 12.41
N LEU A 66 -11.57 -27.30 12.19
CA LEU A 66 -10.83 -28.53 11.90
C LEU A 66 -10.68 -28.73 10.40
N GLY A 67 -11.70 -28.39 9.63
CA GLY A 67 -11.80 -28.72 8.22
C GLY A 67 -12.02 -30.21 7.98
N CYS A 68 -12.55 -30.54 6.82
CA CYS A 68 -12.72 -31.90 6.32
C CYS A 68 -11.62 -32.19 5.31
N GLU A 69 -10.86 -33.25 5.48
CA GLU A 69 -9.72 -33.60 4.64
C GLU A 69 -10.15 -34.20 3.31
N LEU A 70 -9.67 -33.58 2.22
CA LEU A 70 -9.79 -34.11 0.87
C LEU A 70 -8.61 -35.02 0.57
N GLN A 71 -8.88 -36.24 0.17
CA GLN A 71 -7.86 -37.20 -0.21
C GLN A 71 -7.87 -37.41 -1.72
N VAL A 72 -6.72 -37.17 -2.36
CA VAL A 72 -6.54 -37.37 -3.80
C VAL A 72 -6.80 -38.87 -4.12
N GLN A 73 -7.52 -39.15 -5.22
CA GLN A 73 -8.00 -40.47 -5.64
C GLN A 73 -9.12 -41.08 -4.77
N HIS A 74 -9.64 -40.32 -3.78
CA HIS A 74 -10.76 -40.74 -2.92
C HIS A 74 -11.97 -39.79 -3.13
N PRO A 75 -12.79 -40.01 -4.20
CA PRO A 75 -13.89 -39.09 -4.54
C PRO A 75 -15.00 -39.06 -3.49
N GLU A 76 -15.11 -40.10 -2.63
CA GLU A 76 -16.00 -40.10 -1.49
C GLU A 76 -15.76 -38.96 -0.52
N THR A 77 -14.49 -38.53 -0.34
CA THR A 77 -14.12 -37.41 0.55
C THR A 77 -14.67 -36.09 0.07
N LEU A 78 -14.85 -35.89 -1.23
CA LEU A 78 -15.46 -34.67 -1.78
C LEU A 78 -16.92 -34.54 -1.35
N GLN A 79 -17.67 -35.63 -1.39
CA GLN A 79 -19.07 -35.65 -0.96
C GLN A 79 -19.18 -35.47 0.56
N GLU A 80 -18.37 -36.20 1.34
CA GLU A 80 -18.32 -36.09 2.80
C GLU A 80 -17.99 -34.69 3.28
N CYS A 81 -17.05 -34.03 2.60
CA CYS A 81 -16.64 -32.64 2.90
C CYS A 81 -17.61 -31.58 2.35
N GLY A 82 -18.61 -31.99 1.57
CA GLY A 82 -19.62 -31.09 1.00
C GLY A 82 -19.08 -30.20 -0.11
N PHE A 83 -18.16 -30.72 -0.94
CA PHE A 83 -17.64 -30.01 -2.10
C PHE A 83 -18.73 -29.76 -3.14
N ASN A 84 -18.93 -28.51 -3.53
CA ASN A 84 -19.94 -28.12 -4.51
C ASN A 84 -19.28 -27.75 -5.85
N THR A 85 -19.41 -28.61 -6.86
CA THR A 85 -18.82 -28.44 -8.19
C THR A 85 -19.37 -27.23 -8.97
N SER A 86 -20.55 -26.71 -8.58
CA SER A 86 -21.13 -25.51 -9.21
C SER A 86 -20.47 -24.21 -8.74
N GLN A 87 -19.82 -24.22 -7.57
CA GLN A 87 -19.17 -23.08 -6.96
C GLN A 87 -17.66 -23.07 -7.23
N PRO A 88 -17.01 -21.88 -7.37
CA PRO A 88 -15.56 -21.78 -7.41
C PRO A 88 -14.89 -22.38 -6.16
N LEU A 89 -13.64 -22.80 -6.29
CA LEU A 89 -12.80 -23.24 -5.18
C LEU A 89 -11.79 -22.15 -4.83
N VAL A 90 -11.73 -21.75 -3.57
CA VAL A 90 -10.71 -20.86 -3.03
C VAL A 90 -9.84 -21.64 -2.05
N MET A 91 -8.54 -21.74 -2.33
CA MET A 91 -7.58 -22.40 -1.45
C MET A 91 -6.66 -21.39 -0.81
N ILE A 92 -6.58 -21.40 0.52
CA ILE A 92 -5.67 -20.57 1.32
C ILE A 92 -4.37 -21.35 1.52
N ILE A 93 -3.22 -20.71 1.30
CA ILE A 93 -1.90 -21.33 1.46
C ILE A 93 -1.07 -20.46 2.38
N HIS A 94 -0.80 -20.94 3.59
CA HIS A 94 -0.03 -20.22 4.61
C HIS A 94 1.46 -20.13 4.26
N GLY A 95 2.20 -19.29 4.98
CA GLY A 95 3.63 -19.07 4.80
C GLY A 95 4.50 -19.96 5.69
N TRP A 96 5.76 -19.56 5.83
CA TRP A 96 6.71 -20.16 6.76
C TRP A 96 6.25 -19.97 8.21
N LEU A 97 6.39 -21.00 9.02
CA LEU A 97 5.96 -21.02 10.40
C LEU A 97 7.18 -21.06 11.32
N VAL A 98 7.27 -20.09 12.23
CA VAL A 98 8.38 -20.00 13.22
C VAL A 98 8.08 -20.84 14.45
N ASP A 99 6.82 -20.92 14.85
CA ASP A 99 6.35 -21.59 16.06
C ASP A 99 5.52 -22.88 15.78
N GLY A 100 5.36 -23.23 14.50
CA GLY A 100 4.58 -24.40 14.10
C GLY A 100 3.07 -24.25 14.31
N LEU A 101 2.58 -23.04 14.57
CA LEU A 101 1.16 -22.77 14.79
C LEU A 101 0.55 -22.02 13.59
N LEU A 102 -0.68 -22.38 13.25
CA LEU A 102 -1.44 -21.65 12.24
C LEU A 102 -1.84 -20.27 12.75
N GLU A 103 -1.65 -19.26 11.90
CA GLU A 103 -1.93 -17.88 12.21
C GLU A 103 -3.44 -17.59 12.33
N ASN A 104 -3.84 -16.78 13.30
CA ASN A 104 -5.24 -16.43 13.54
C ASN A 104 -5.96 -15.76 12.36
N TRP A 105 -5.21 -15.13 11.48
CA TRP A 105 -5.79 -14.50 10.29
C TRP A 105 -6.41 -15.50 9.32
N ILE A 106 -5.94 -16.76 9.30
CA ILE A 106 -6.49 -17.82 8.44
C ILE A 106 -7.99 -17.97 8.71
N TRP A 107 -8.37 -18.07 10.00
CA TRP A 107 -9.77 -18.21 10.40
C TRP A 107 -10.61 -16.98 10.07
N LYS A 108 -10.03 -15.79 10.15
CA LYS A 108 -10.69 -14.55 9.74
C LYS A 108 -10.91 -14.51 8.23
N LEU A 109 -9.98 -15.05 7.45
CA LEU A 109 -10.08 -15.13 5.99
C LEU A 109 -11.11 -16.20 5.59
N VAL A 110 -11.09 -17.38 6.22
CA VAL A 110 -12.11 -18.44 6.02
C VAL A 110 -13.50 -17.86 6.27
N GLY A 111 -13.72 -17.21 7.42
CA GLY A 111 -15.02 -16.61 7.75
C GLY A 111 -15.45 -15.54 6.74
N ALA A 112 -14.50 -14.69 6.28
CA ALA A 112 -14.80 -13.69 5.27
C ALA A 112 -15.14 -14.30 3.89
N LEU A 113 -14.47 -15.37 3.47
CA LEU A 113 -14.74 -16.07 2.22
C LEU A 113 -16.05 -16.85 2.26
N LYS A 114 -16.42 -17.42 3.41
CA LYS A 114 -17.70 -18.14 3.59
C LYS A 114 -18.93 -17.26 3.44
N SER A 115 -18.80 -15.94 3.47
CA SER A 115 -19.89 -15.03 3.08
C SER A 115 -20.15 -14.99 1.56
N ARG A 116 -19.30 -15.63 0.76
CA ARG A 116 -19.42 -15.74 -0.69
C ARG A 116 -19.81 -17.16 -1.10
N PRO A 117 -20.47 -17.35 -2.26
CA PRO A 117 -20.84 -18.68 -2.74
C PRO A 117 -19.62 -19.42 -3.34
N VAL A 118 -18.69 -19.83 -2.48
CA VAL A 118 -17.45 -20.52 -2.87
C VAL A 118 -17.14 -21.70 -1.94
N ASN A 119 -16.47 -22.71 -2.46
CA ASN A 119 -15.79 -23.71 -1.65
C ASN A 119 -14.54 -23.08 -1.05
N VAL A 120 -14.31 -23.22 0.25
CA VAL A 120 -13.14 -22.64 0.94
C VAL A 120 -12.31 -23.76 1.53
N GLY A 121 -11.04 -23.80 1.15
CA GLY A 121 -10.11 -24.79 1.70
C GLY A 121 -8.78 -24.16 2.15
N LEU A 122 -8.00 -24.96 2.83
CA LEU A 122 -6.66 -24.65 3.33
C LEU A 122 -5.70 -25.74 2.87
N VAL A 123 -4.54 -25.34 2.37
CA VAL A 123 -3.38 -26.21 2.18
C VAL A 123 -2.60 -26.20 3.49
N ASP A 124 -2.74 -27.27 4.25
CA ASP A 124 -2.03 -27.48 5.51
C ASP A 124 -0.71 -28.22 5.21
N TRP A 125 0.38 -27.46 5.20
CA TRP A 125 1.74 -27.96 4.98
C TRP A 125 2.67 -27.62 6.15
N ILE A 126 2.08 -27.59 7.39
CA ILE A 126 2.77 -27.19 8.62
C ILE A 126 4.09 -27.96 8.80
N SER A 127 4.10 -29.27 8.63
CA SER A 127 5.28 -30.11 8.80
C SER A 127 6.44 -29.73 7.88
N LEU A 128 6.12 -29.30 6.65
CA LEU A 128 7.08 -28.84 5.64
C LEU A 128 7.44 -27.36 5.79
N ALA A 129 6.53 -26.55 6.34
CA ALA A 129 6.73 -25.13 6.59
C ALA A 129 7.48 -24.84 7.89
N TYR A 130 7.32 -25.68 8.92
CA TYR A 130 8.00 -25.59 10.22
C TYR A 130 9.37 -26.26 10.17
N GLN A 131 10.20 -25.80 9.24
CA GLN A 131 11.57 -26.23 9.00
C GLN A 131 12.48 -25.00 8.95
N HIS A 132 13.79 -25.23 8.89
CA HIS A 132 14.72 -24.14 8.58
C HIS A 132 14.29 -23.45 7.27
N TYR A 133 14.36 -22.12 7.22
CA TYR A 133 13.83 -21.32 6.12
C TYR A 133 14.24 -21.84 4.73
N THR A 134 15.53 -22.16 4.56
CA THR A 134 16.03 -22.67 3.25
C THR A 134 15.41 -24.00 2.86
N ILE A 135 15.09 -24.87 3.82
CA ILE A 135 14.41 -26.15 3.61
C ILE A 135 12.94 -25.87 3.26
N ALA A 136 12.27 -24.99 4.02
CA ALA A 136 10.89 -24.59 3.74
C ALA A 136 10.74 -23.97 2.34
N VAL A 137 11.74 -23.18 1.87
CA VAL A 137 11.80 -22.68 0.49
C VAL A 137 11.83 -23.82 -0.54
N HIS A 138 12.64 -24.86 -0.33
CA HIS A 138 12.64 -26.03 -1.23
C HIS A 138 11.31 -26.76 -1.21
N ASN A 139 10.71 -26.91 -0.03
CA ASN A 139 9.43 -27.59 0.16
C ASN A 139 8.27 -26.89 -0.56
N THR A 140 8.37 -25.56 -0.84
CA THR A 140 7.33 -24.86 -1.62
C THR A 140 7.07 -25.47 -2.99
N ARG A 141 8.11 -26.06 -3.63
CA ARG A 141 7.96 -26.74 -4.92
C ARG A 141 7.21 -28.07 -4.78
N VAL A 142 7.52 -28.82 -3.74
CA VAL A 142 6.85 -30.09 -3.46
C VAL A 142 5.35 -29.86 -3.20
N VAL A 143 5.03 -28.95 -2.27
CA VAL A 143 3.64 -28.58 -1.95
C VAL A 143 2.90 -28.02 -3.18
N GLY A 144 3.60 -27.23 -4.02
CA GLY A 144 3.04 -26.74 -5.28
C GLY A 144 2.66 -27.85 -6.26
N GLN A 145 3.53 -28.87 -6.40
CA GLN A 145 3.25 -30.05 -7.24
C GLN A 145 2.08 -30.88 -6.70
N GLU A 146 2.00 -31.07 -5.38
CA GLU A 146 0.88 -31.77 -4.73
C GLU A 146 -0.44 -31.01 -4.89
N MET A 147 -0.41 -29.67 -4.80
CA MET A 147 -1.58 -28.83 -5.09
C MET A 147 -2.02 -28.96 -6.57
N ALA A 148 -1.07 -28.99 -7.51
CA ALA A 148 -1.39 -29.22 -8.92
C ALA A 148 -2.00 -30.61 -9.14
N ALA A 149 -1.49 -31.64 -8.47
CA ALA A 149 -2.04 -32.99 -8.53
C ALA A 149 -3.49 -33.05 -8.04
N LEU A 150 -3.82 -32.36 -6.92
CA LEU A 150 -5.20 -32.20 -6.46
C LEU A 150 -6.09 -31.57 -7.53
N LEU A 151 -5.65 -30.48 -8.16
CA LEU A 151 -6.45 -29.75 -9.16
C LEU A 151 -6.68 -30.58 -10.43
N LEU A 152 -5.67 -31.32 -10.88
CA LEU A 152 -5.79 -32.25 -12.02
C LEU A 152 -6.74 -33.40 -11.69
N TRP A 153 -6.63 -33.98 -10.50
CA TRP A 153 -7.56 -35.02 -10.05
C TRP A 153 -9.01 -34.53 -9.97
N LEU A 154 -9.26 -33.29 -9.49
CA LEU A 154 -10.61 -32.70 -9.49
C LEU A 154 -11.16 -32.50 -10.90
N GLU A 155 -10.32 -32.13 -11.87
CA GLU A 155 -10.71 -32.02 -13.27
C GLU A 155 -11.06 -33.40 -13.85
N GLU A 156 -10.20 -34.39 -13.63
CA GLU A 156 -10.39 -35.76 -14.16
C GLU A 156 -11.60 -36.47 -13.54
N SER A 157 -11.75 -36.36 -12.20
CA SER A 157 -12.78 -37.11 -11.46
C SER A 157 -14.15 -36.44 -11.49
N MET A 158 -14.21 -35.11 -11.51
CA MET A 158 -15.45 -34.33 -11.33
C MET A 158 -15.72 -33.36 -12.47
N ASN A 159 -14.86 -33.33 -13.50
CA ASN A 159 -14.88 -32.30 -14.56
C ASN A 159 -14.90 -30.87 -13.98
N PHE A 160 -14.16 -30.67 -12.85
CA PHE A 160 -14.07 -29.39 -12.17
C PHE A 160 -12.90 -28.60 -12.73
N SER A 161 -13.20 -27.59 -13.56
CA SER A 161 -12.18 -26.83 -14.27
C SER A 161 -11.27 -26.03 -13.33
N PRO A 162 -9.94 -26.15 -13.44
CA PRO A 162 -8.96 -25.32 -12.71
C PRO A 162 -9.14 -23.82 -12.93
N ASN A 163 -9.79 -23.40 -14.01
CA ASN A 163 -10.14 -22.00 -14.24
C ASN A 163 -11.14 -21.44 -13.20
N LYS A 164 -11.87 -22.30 -12.47
CA LYS A 164 -12.73 -21.92 -11.35
C LYS A 164 -11.97 -21.86 -10.01
N VAL A 165 -10.65 -22.05 -10.00
CA VAL A 165 -9.83 -22.07 -8.79
C VAL A 165 -9.17 -20.73 -8.57
N HIS A 166 -9.22 -20.25 -7.33
CA HIS A 166 -8.48 -19.10 -6.84
C HIS A 166 -7.54 -19.53 -5.70
N LEU A 167 -6.24 -19.47 -5.90
CA LEU A 167 -5.24 -19.71 -4.86
C LEU A 167 -4.88 -18.38 -4.19
N ILE A 168 -4.93 -18.34 -2.85
CA ILE A 168 -4.54 -17.18 -2.04
C ILE A 168 -3.35 -17.61 -1.19
N GLY A 169 -2.16 -17.22 -1.63
CA GLY A 169 -0.90 -17.58 -0.97
C GLY A 169 -0.30 -16.42 -0.18
N TYR A 170 0.07 -16.66 1.07
CA TYR A 170 0.76 -15.70 1.93
C TYR A 170 2.24 -16.06 2.06
N SER A 171 3.14 -15.07 1.92
CA SER A 171 4.59 -15.25 2.10
C SER A 171 5.14 -16.39 1.21
N LEU A 172 5.71 -17.47 1.78
CA LEU A 172 6.11 -18.67 1.02
C LEU A 172 4.94 -19.33 0.31
N GLY A 173 3.73 -19.28 0.86
CA GLY A 173 2.52 -19.83 0.24
C GLY A 173 2.16 -19.17 -1.11
N ALA A 174 2.60 -17.94 -1.34
CA ALA A 174 2.45 -17.30 -2.65
C ALA A 174 3.30 -18.00 -3.73
N HIS A 175 4.52 -18.42 -3.38
CA HIS A 175 5.36 -19.19 -4.29
C HIS A 175 4.88 -20.64 -4.46
N VAL A 176 4.34 -21.26 -3.40
CA VAL A 176 3.61 -22.54 -3.52
C VAL A 176 2.52 -22.43 -4.60
N SER A 177 1.71 -21.34 -4.54
CA SER A 177 0.66 -21.08 -5.54
C SER A 177 1.22 -20.95 -6.96
N GLY A 178 2.37 -20.26 -7.11
CA GLY A 178 3.08 -20.14 -8.39
C GLY A 178 3.55 -21.49 -8.92
N PHE A 179 4.21 -22.31 -8.06
CA PHE A 179 4.67 -23.64 -8.44
C PHE A 179 3.51 -24.60 -8.76
N ALA A 180 2.36 -24.45 -8.10
CA ALA A 180 1.15 -25.17 -8.50
C ALA A 180 0.73 -24.80 -9.93
N GLY A 181 0.71 -23.50 -10.25
CA GLY A 181 0.36 -23.01 -11.58
C GLY A 181 1.33 -23.48 -12.66
N SER A 182 2.64 -23.34 -12.43
CA SER A 182 3.69 -23.75 -13.37
C SER A 182 3.77 -25.27 -13.57
N SER A 183 3.31 -26.06 -12.59
CA SER A 183 3.23 -27.53 -12.69
C SER A 183 2.03 -28.02 -13.48
N MET A 184 1.07 -27.16 -13.78
CA MET A 184 -0.09 -27.49 -14.61
C MET A 184 0.23 -27.23 -16.07
N SER A 185 0.41 -28.29 -16.84
CA SER A 185 0.82 -28.20 -18.24
C SER A 185 -0.33 -27.99 -19.23
N GLY A 186 -0.10 -27.15 -20.23
CA GLY A 186 -0.84 -27.12 -21.49
C GLY A 186 -2.28 -26.61 -21.41
N LYS A 187 -3.24 -27.53 -21.36
CA LYS A 187 -4.68 -27.24 -21.48
C LYS A 187 -5.29 -26.59 -20.25
N TYR A 188 -4.73 -26.87 -19.06
CA TYR A 188 -5.33 -26.49 -17.78
C TYR A 188 -4.54 -25.36 -17.14
N LYS A 189 -5.21 -24.26 -16.84
CA LYS A 189 -4.62 -23.11 -16.16
C LYS A 189 -5.50 -22.70 -14.99
N ILE A 190 -4.88 -22.40 -13.84
CA ILE A 190 -5.57 -21.87 -12.67
C ILE A 190 -6.23 -20.54 -13.03
N GLY A 191 -7.45 -20.31 -12.54
CA GLY A 191 -8.20 -19.08 -12.83
C GLY A 191 -7.53 -17.84 -12.28
N ARG A 192 -7.16 -17.87 -10.98
CA ARG A 192 -6.53 -16.73 -10.30
C ARG A 192 -5.54 -17.18 -9.22
N ILE A 193 -4.45 -16.44 -9.10
CA ILE A 193 -3.56 -16.49 -7.94
C ILE A 193 -3.45 -15.10 -7.34
N THR A 194 -3.67 -14.98 -6.02
CA THR A 194 -3.39 -13.78 -5.25
C THR A 194 -2.22 -14.03 -4.31
N GLY A 195 -1.11 -13.31 -4.49
CA GLY A 195 0.04 -13.31 -3.58
C GLY A 195 -0.12 -12.23 -2.51
N LEU A 196 -0.09 -12.61 -1.25
CA LEU A 196 -0.16 -11.72 -0.10
C LEU A 196 1.24 -11.57 0.49
N ASP A 197 1.90 -10.47 0.17
CA ASP A 197 3.30 -10.15 0.49
C ASP A 197 4.25 -11.34 0.26
N PRO A 198 4.39 -11.80 -1.00
CA PRO A 198 5.20 -12.96 -1.32
C PRO A 198 6.62 -12.86 -0.76
N ALA A 199 7.19 -13.96 -0.29
CA ALA A 199 8.52 -13.97 0.33
C ALA A 199 9.61 -13.43 -0.61
N GLY A 200 10.50 -12.58 -0.10
CA GLY A 200 11.63 -12.01 -0.84
C GLY A 200 12.90 -12.87 -0.79
N PRO A 201 13.38 -13.28 0.39
CA PRO A 201 14.63 -14.03 0.51
C PRO A 201 14.62 -15.30 -0.33
N MET A 202 15.65 -15.51 -1.14
CA MET A 202 15.82 -16.59 -2.12
C MET A 202 14.88 -16.55 -3.34
N PHE A 203 14.00 -15.54 -3.48
CA PHE A 203 13.12 -15.36 -4.63
C PHE A 203 13.35 -14.04 -5.36
N GLU A 204 13.82 -12.99 -4.66
CA GLU A 204 14.14 -11.70 -5.28
C GLU A 204 15.21 -11.88 -6.36
N GLY A 205 14.97 -11.33 -7.57
CA GLY A 205 15.89 -11.43 -8.70
C GLY A 205 15.97 -12.79 -9.40
N THR A 206 15.22 -13.80 -8.94
CA THR A 206 15.18 -15.12 -9.60
C THR A 206 14.36 -15.09 -10.89
N SER A 207 14.52 -16.12 -11.71
CA SER A 207 13.73 -16.27 -12.94
C SER A 207 12.24 -16.48 -12.65
N PRO A 208 11.34 -16.19 -13.60
CA PRO A 208 9.89 -16.45 -13.43
C PRO A 208 9.55 -17.88 -13.04
N ASN A 209 10.33 -18.86 -13.49
CA ASN A 209 10.11 -20.29 -13.20
C ASN A 209 10.50 -20.68 -11.76
N ASP A 210 11.22 -19.80 -11.06
CA ASP A 210 11.73 -20.05 -9.70
C ASP A 210 10.96 -19.31 -8.62
N ARG A 211 9.86 -18.64 -8.97
CA ARG A 211 8.98 -17.88 -8.09
C ARG A 211 7.59 -17.72 -8.68
N LEU A 212 6.66 -17.14 -7.92
CA LEU A 212 5.37 -16.69 -8.48
C LEU A 212 5.61 -15.73 -9.66
N SER A 213 4.87 -15.95 -10.75
CA SER A 213 4.95 -15.15 -11.98
C SER A 213 3.57 -14.96 -12.62
N PRO A 214 3.41 -13.98 -13.54
CA PRO A 214 2.12 -13.77 -14.23
C PRO A 214 1.65 -14.98 -15.03
N ASP A 215 2.60 -15.83 -15.48
CA ASP A 215 2.29 -16.97 -16.34
C ASP A 215 1.69 -18.16 -15.59
N ASP A 216 1.71 -18.15 -14.25
CA ASP A 216 1.24 -19.27 -13.42
C ASP A 216 -0.29 -19.40 -13.35
N ALA A 217 -1.03 -18.36 -13.71
CA ALA A 217 -2.49 -18.40 -13.77
C ALA A 217 -3.03 -17.53 -14.91
N ASN A 218 -4.34 -17.65 -15.20
CA ASN A 218 -5.01 -16.71 -16.12
C ASN A 218 -4.96 -15.27 -15.61
N PHE A 219 -4.95 -15.12 -14.28
CA PHE A 219 -4.82 -13.83 -13.63
C PHE A 219 -4.01 -13.96 -12.33
N VAL A 220 -3.01 -13.09 -12.15
CA VAL A 220 -2.18 -13.01 -10.94
C VAL A 220 -2.20 -11.59 -10.42
N ASP A 221 -2.49 -11.43 -9.14
CA ASP A 221 -2.40 -10.15 -8.43
C ASP A 221 -1.62 -10.31 -7.12
N VAL A 222 -0.90 -9.27 -6.75
CA VAL A 222 -0.03 -9.30 -5.56
C VAL A 222 -0.21 -8.02 -4.74
N ILE A 223 -0.22 -8.16 -3.42
CA ILE A 223 -0.22 -7.06 -2.46
C ILE A 223 1.11 -7.07 -1.71
N HIS A 224 1.96 -6.08 -1.97
CA HIS A 224 3.28 -5.90 -1.37
C HIS A 224 3.20 -4.97 -0.17
N THR A 225 3.49 -5.44 1.04
CA THR A 225 3.35 -4.62 2.26
C THR A 225 4.63 -4.46 3.06
N PHE A 226 5.65 -5.31 2.84
CA PHE A 226 6.92 -5.23 3.56
C PHE A 226 8.12 -5.61 2.69
N THR A 227 8.40 -4.77 1.69
CA THR A 227 9.40 -5.03 0.64
C THR A 227 10.68 -4.22 0.79
N GLN A 228 10.74 -3.27 1.74
CA GLN A 228 11.92 -2.44 1.93
C GLN A 228 12.84 -3.06 2.97
N GLU A 229 14.13 -3.08 2.62
CA GLU A 229 15.17 -3.51 3.53
C GLU A 229 15.37 -2.47 4.63
N HIS A 230 14.99 -2.84 5.86
CA HIS A 230 15.26 -2.06 7.06
C HIS A 230 16.17 -2.87 7.97
N MET A 231 17.33 -2.31 8.30
CA MET A 231 18.34 -2.99 9.12
C MET A 231 18.76 -4.36 8.56
N GLY A 232 18.80 -4.51 7.23
CA GLY A 232 19.13 -5.78 6.58
C GLY A 232 17.99 -6.81 6.57
N LEU A 233 16.76 -6.42 6.95
CA LEU A 233 15.58 -7.30 7.00
C LEU A 233 14.53 -6.85 5.97
N SER A 234 14.41 -7.56 4.88
CA SER A 234 13.27 -7.52 3.96
C SER A 234 12.62 -8.90 3.95
N VAL A 235 11.31 -8.97 4.14
CA VAL A 235 10.60 -10.25 4.14
C VAL A 235 9.85 -10.45 2.84
N GLY A 236 9.21 -9.40 2.32
CA GLY A 236 8.46 -9.44 1.07
C GLY A 236 9.32 -9.15 -0.16
N ILE A 237 8.99 -9.77 -1.30
CA ILE A 237 9.62 -9.51 -2.60
C ILE A 237 9.29 -8.10 -3.08
N LYS A 238 10.30 -7.38 -3.58
CA LYS A 238 10.17 -5.98 -4.00
C LYS A 238 9.80 -5.84 -5.48
N GLN A 239 10.34 -6.71 -6.32
CA GLN A 239 10.09 -6.65 -7.75
C GLN A 239 8.63 -6.99 -8.08
N PRO A 240 8.04 -6.37 -9.12
CA PRO A 240 6.72 -6.76 -9.60
C PRO A 240 6.76 -8.19 -10.16
N ILE A 241 5.80 -9.02 -9.79
CA ILE A 241 5.73 -10.44 -10.14
C ILE A 241 4.33 -10.88 -10.57
N ALA A 242 3.44 -9.94 -10.85
CA ALA A 242 2.04 -10.20 -11.15
C ALA A 242 1.55 -9.41 -12.39
N HIS A 243 0.31 -9.62 -12.81
CA HIS A 243 -0.39 -8.74 -13.74
C HIS A 243 -0.69 -7.38 -13.09
N TYR A 244 -1.05 -7.41 -11.79
CA TYR A 244 -1.25 -6.22 -10.96
C TYR A 244 -0.50 -6.38 -9.63
N ASP A 245 0.47 -5.51 -9.39
CA ASP A 245 1.25 -5.44 -8.17
C ASP A 245 0.85 -4.20 -7.38
N PHE A 246 0.18 -4.37 -6.25
CA PHE A 246 -0.24 -3.28 -5.37
C PHE A 246 0.83 -3.01 -4.31
N TYR A 247 1.16 -1.74 -4.13
CA TYR A 247 2.10 -1.25 -3.13
C TYR A 247 1.41 -0.28 -2.15
N PRO A 248 0.60 -0.79 -1.19
CA PRO A 248 0.03 0.06 -0.15
C PRO A 248 1.12 0.77 0.66
N ASN A 249 1.00 2.09 0.80
CA ASN A 249 1.98 2.93 1.50
C ASN A 249 3.41 2.77 0.95
N GLY A 250 3.54 2.47 -0.34
CA GLY A 250 4.81 2.21 -1.02
C GLY A 250 5.37 0.80 -0.83
N GLY A 251 4.61 -0.12 -0.21
CA GLY A 251 5.07 -1.48 0.10
C GLY A 251 6.12 -1.53 1.22
N THR A 252 6.20 -0.50 2.05
CA THR A 252 7.26 -0.32 3.05
C THR A 252 6.67 -0.27 4.47
N PHE A 253 6.62 0.91 5.08
CA PHE A 253 6.01 1.09 6.39
C PHE A 253 4.49 1.06 6.29
N GLN A 254 3.90 0.23 7.14
CA GLN A 254 2.44 0.17 7.23
C GLN A 254 1.96 0.98 8.44
N PRO A 255 0.97 1.88 8.28
CA PRO A 255 0.42 2.65 9.39
C PRO A 255 -0.06 1.73 10.52
N GLY A 256 0.28 2.08 11.76
CA GLY A 256 -0.07 1.31 12.95
C GLY A 256 0.84 0.10 13.25
N CYS A 257 1.91 -0.12 12.48
CA CYS A 257 2.91 -1.17 12.76
C CYS A 257 4.17 -0.64 13.49
N HIS A 258 4.08 0.48 14.17
CA HIS A 258 5.06 1.04 15.14
C HIS A 258 6.53 1.17 14.70
N PHE A 259 6.84 1.22 13.41
CA PHE A 259 8.22 1.34 12.95
C PHE A 259 8.93 2.62 13.43
N LEU A 260 8.22 3.73 13.52
CA LEU A 260 8.81 5.00 13.98
C LEU A 260 9.15 5.00 15.48
N GLU A 261 8.49 4.14 16.26
CA GLU A 261 8.73 3.97 17.69
C GLU A 261 9.57 2.72 18.00
N LEU A 262 10.12 2.07 16.97
CA LEU A 262 10.85 0.79 17.13
C LEU A 262 11.96 0.87 18.18
N TYR A 263 12.72 1.96 18.22
CA TYR A 263 13.76 2.14 19.23
C TYR A 263 13.20 2.22 20.65
N LYS A 264 12.07 2.87 20.84
CA LYS A 264 11.37 2.94 22.13
C LYS A 264 10.80 1.57 22.49
N HIS A 265 10.17 0.89 21.55
CA HIS A 265 9.64 -0.47 21.73
C HIS A 265 10.73 -1.50 21.98
N ILE A 266 11.90 -1.40 21.35
CA ILE A 266 13.05 -2.27 21.65
C ILE A 266 13.54 -2.05 23.09
N ALA A 267 13.57 -0.80 23.54
CA ALA A 267 13.95 -0.49 24.91
C ALA A 267 12.95 -1.05 25.95
N GLU A 268 11.67 -1.11 25.61
CA GLU A 268 10.59 -1.59 26.49
C GLU A 268 10.37 -3.10 26.41
N HIS A 269 10.49 -3.71 25.22
CA HIS A 269 10.09 -5.10 24.93
C HIS A 269 11.21 -5.97 24.33
N GLY A 270 12.43 -5.43 24.21
CA GLY A 270 13.59 -6.15 23.65
C GLY A 270 13.42 -6.54 22.17
N LEU A 271 14.15 -7.57 21.75
CA LEU A 271 14.16 -8.04 20.34
C LEU A 271 12.79 -8.54 19.85
N ASN A 272 11.88 -8.91 20.76
CA ASN A 272 10.52 -9.33 20.40
C ASN A 272 9.72 -8.22 19.70
N ALA A 273 10.01 -6.93 19.99
CA ALA A 273 9.37 -5.81 19.34
C ALA A 273 9.66 -5.77 17.82
N ILE A 274 10.85 -6.14 17.42
CA ILE A 274 11.25 -6.20 16.00
C ILE A 274 10.42 -7.25 15.27
N THR A 275 10.34 -8.45 15.84
CA THR A 275 9.58 -9.57 15.24
C THR A 275 8.10 -9.23 15.10
N GLN A 276 7.50 -8.62 16.12
CA GLN A 276 6.09 -8.20 16.08
C GLN A 276 5.83 -7.10 15.03
N THR A 277 6.76 -6.14 14.88
CA THR A 277 6.66 -5.08 13.90
C THR A 277 6.75 -5.63 12.47
N ILE A 278 7.69 -6.56 12.23
CA ILE A 278 7.83 -7.26 10.95
C ILE A 278 6.55 -8.05 10.63
N LYS A 279 6.07 -8.85 11.59
CA LYS A 279 4.84 -9.62 11.46
C LYS A 279 3.65 -8.73 11.13
N CYS A 280 3.47 -7.60 11.85
CA CYS A 280 2.41 -6.64 11.60
C CYS A 280 2.41 -6.10 10.16
N ALA A 281 3.57 -5.70 9.65
CA ALA A 281 3.67 -5.14 8.29
C ALA A 281 3.50 -6.21 7.22
N HIS A 282 4.04 -7.41 7.44
CA HIS A 282 3.92 -8.54 6.53
C HIS A 282 2.47 -9.05 6.44
N GLU A 283 1.78 -9.22 7.58
CA GLU A 283 0.37 -9.62 7.65
C GLU A 283 -0.60 -8.54 7.18
N ARG A 284 -0.16 -7.28 7.02
CA ARG A 284 -1.03 -6.21 6.51
C ARG A 284 -1.63 -6.55 5.15
N SER A 285 -0.91 -7.29 4.30
CA SER A 285 -1.41 -7.78 3.02
C SER A 285 -2.67 -8.64 3.18
N VAL A 286 -2.65 -9.54 4.16
CA VAL A 286 -3.79 -10.40 4.51
C VAL A 286 -4.96 -9.57 5.05
N HIS A 287 -4.67 -8.63 5.96
CA HIS A 287 -5.71 -7.79 6.55
C HIS A 287 -6.38 -6.88 5.51
N LEU A 288 -5.63 -6.34 4.55
CA LEU A 288 -6.17 -5.57 3.42
C LEU A 288 -7.06 -6.44 2.52
N PHE A 289 -6.67 -7.70 2.29
CA PHE A 289 -7.46 -8.63 1.50
C PHE A 289 -8.76 -9.01 2.23
N ILE A 290 -8.71 -9.33 3.53
CA ILE A 290 -9.89 -9.59 4.36
C ILE A 290 -10.83 -8.36 4.40
N ASP A 291 -10.26 -7.16 4.51
CA ASP A 291 -11.03 -5.91 4.50
C ASP A 291 -11.82 -5.74 3.20
N SER A 292 -11.22 -6.09 2.05
CA SER A 292 -11.89 -6.03 0.75
C SER A 292 -13.09 -6.99 0.63
N LEU A 293 -13.06 -8.12 1.33
CA LEU A 293 -14.19 -9.06 1.40
C LEU A 293 -15.33 -8.54 2.29
N ARG A 294 -14.97 -7.93 3.45
CA ARG A 294 -15.93 -7.48 4.46
C ARG A 294 -16.58 -6.14 4.12
N HIS A 295 -15.87 -5.29 3.41
CA HIS A 295 -16.30 -3.93 3.07
C HIS A 295 -16.36 -3.73 1.55
N SER A 296 -17.15 -4.57 0.85
CA SER A 296 -17.26 -4.57 -0.62
C SER A 296 -17.72 -3.22 -1.22
N ASN A 297 -18.41 -2.39 -0.45
CA ASN A 297 -18.83 -1.03 -0.82
C ASN A 297 -17.76 0.04 -0.52
N LEU A 298 -16.69 -0.29 0.21
CA LEU A 298 -15.61 0.62 0.60
C LEU A 298 -14.25 0.12 0.07
N GLN A 299 -14.18 -0.17 -1.24
CA GLN A 299 -12.99 -0.74 -1.87
C GLN A 299 -11.80 0.23 -1.89
N ASN A 300 -10.62 -0.29 -1.61
CA ASN A 300 -9.36 0.42 -1.77
C ASN A 300 -8.98 0.48 -3.26
N ILE A 301 -8.70 1.67 -3.80
CA ILE A 301 -8.32 1.88 -5.18
C ILE A 301 -6.81 2.14 -5.28
N GLY A 302 -6.12 1.31 -6.06
CA GLY A 302 -4.72 1.53 -6.43
C GLY A 302 -4.61 2.25 -7.77
N PHE A 303 -3.64 3.16 -7.89
CA PHE A 303 -3.39 3.99 -9.05
C PHE A 303 -2.03 3.65 -9.67
N GLN A 304 -1.99 3.41 -10.97
CA GLN A 304 -0.76 3.12 -11.69
C GLN A 304 0.20 4.30 -11.63
N CYS A 305 1.41 4.04 -11.10
CA CYS A 305 2.47 5.03 -10.98
C CYS A 305 3.84 4.40 -11.25
N SER A 306 4.84 5.21 -11.59
CA SER A 306 6.23 4.77 -11.71
C SER A 306 6.83 4.39 -10.35
N ASP A 307 6.59 5.23 -9.36
CA ASP A 307 7.20 5.19 -8.04
C ASP A 307 6.36 5.92 -6.99
N MET A 308 6.73 5.73 -5.72
CA MET A 308 6.03 6.35 -4.58
C MET A 308 6.24 7.87 -4.52
N ALA A 309 7.38 8.38 -4.98
CA ALA A 309 7.66 9.82 -4.97
C ALA A 309 6.71 10.58 -5.91
N SER A 310 6.52 10.08 -7.13
CA SER A 310 5.54 10.60 -8.10
C SER A 310 4.10 10.47 -7.57
N PHE A 311 3.81 9.35 -6.88
CA PHE A 311 2.50 9.12 -6.27
C PHE A 311 2.21 10.12 -5.15
N SER A 312 3.18 10.38 -4.27
CA SER A 312 3.06 11.34 -3.15
C SER A 312 2.84 12.79 -3.61
N GLN A 313 3.23 13.11 -4.85
CA GLN A 313 2.89 14.37 -5.49
C GLN A 313 1.49 14.36 -6.14
N GLY A 314 0.75 13.26 -6.05
CA GLY A 314 -0.57 13.11 -6.65
C GLY A 314 -0.59 13.06 -8.18
N LEU A 315 0.57 12.83 -8.84
CA LEU A 315 0.68 12.88 -10.30
C LEU A 315 -0.01 11.72 -11.01
N CYS A 316 -0.34 10.66 -10.29
CA CYS A 316 -0.75 9.38 -10.84
C CYS A 316 -2.25 9.08 -10.69
N LEU A 317 -3.08 9.97 -10.15
CA LEU A 317 -4.50 9.71 -9.86
C LEU A 317 -5.40 9.66 -11.12
N ASN A 318 -4.96 9.05 -12.21
CA ASN A 318 -5.74 8.98 -13.45
C ASN A 318 -6.12 7.53 -13.77
N CYS A 319 -7.43 7.25 -13.78
CA CYS A 319 -7.96 5.91 -14.04
C CYS A 319 -8.24 5.60 -15.51
N LYS A 320 -8.07 6.57 -16.45
CA LYS A 320 -8.30 6.33 -17.88
C LYS A 320 -7.40 5.21 -18.40
N LYS A 321 -7.90 4.39 -19.33
CA LYS A 321 -7.18 3.25 -19.94
C LYS A 321 -6.74 2.19 -18.93
N GLY A 322 -7.56 1.90 -17.91
CA GLY A 322 -7.28 0.87 -16.90
C GLY A 322 -6.08 1.17 -16.00
N ARG A 323 -5.75 2.46 -15.75
CA ARG A 323 -4.63 2.86 -14.88
C ARG A 323 -4.97 2.89 -13.38
N CYS A 324 -6.10 2.35 -13.00
CA CYS A 324 -6.43 2.08 -11.59
C CYS A 324 -7.20 0.76 -11.50
N ASN A 325 -7.11 0.10 -10.37
CA ASN A 325 -7.86 -1.10 -10.09
C ASN A 325 -8.17 -1.20 -8.59
N THR A 326 -9.13 -2.03 -8.26
CA THR A 326 -9.54 -2.33 -6.89
C THR A 326 -8.56 -3.32 -6.28
N LEU A 327 -8.07 -3.03 -5.08
CA LEU A 327 -7.25 -3.96 -4.31
C LEU A 327 -8.14 -5.02 -3.65
N GLY A 328 -7.78 -6.29 -3.76
CA GLY A 328 -8.38 -7.38 -3.02
C GLY A 328 -9.28 -8.30 -3.82
N TYR A 329 -10.32 -8.85 -3.17
CA TYR A 329 -11.11 -9.93 -3.76
C TYR A 329 -11.83 -9.54 -5.05
N ASP A 330 -12.44 -8.36 -5.09
CA ASP A 330 -13.23 -7.85 -6.21
C ASP A 330 -12.39 -7.06 -7.24
N ILE A 331 -11.10 -7.41 -7.44
CA ILE A 331 -10.23 -6.85 -8.47
C ILE A 331 -10.82 -7.10 -9.87
N ARG A 332 -10.72 -6.12 -10.76
CA ARG A 332 -11.09 -6.32 -12.16
C ARG A 332 -9.96 -7.06 -12.89
N MET A 333 -10.29 -8.18 -13.50
CA MET A 333 -9.35 -9.04 -14.23
C MET A 333 -9.18 -8.60 -15.70
N ASP A 334 -9.20 -7.28 -15.97
CA ASP A 334 -9.10 -6.67 -17.29
C ASP A 334 -7.63 -6.40 -17.69
N TRP A 335 -6.85 -7.45 -17.85
CA TRP A 335 -5.44 -7.32 -18.16
C TRP A 335 -5.18 -7.10 -19.67
N SER A 336 -4.31 -6.13 -20.02
CA SER A 336 -3.98 -5.70 -21.37
C SER A 336 -2.53 -5.97 -21.80
N GLY A 337 -1.91 -7.02 -21.27
CA GLY A 337 -0.61 -7.53 -21.73
C GLY A 337 0.65 -6.95 -21.05
N LYS A 338 0.51 -5.99 -20.11
CA LYS A 338 1.65 -5.44 -19.35
C LYS A 338 1.35 -5.40 -17.86
N SER A 339 2.28 -5.88 -17.05
CA SER A 339 2.22 -5.75 -15.58
C SER A 339 2.09 -4.30 -15.15
N LYS A 340 1.30 -4.05 -14.11
CA LYS A 340 1.02 -2.70 -13.61
C LYS A 340 1.36 -2.61 -12.13
N LYS A 341 2.20 -1.63 -11.78
CA LYS A 341 2.46 -1.24 -10.39
C LYS A 341 1.41 -0.23 -9.96
N LEU A 342 0.64 -0.55 -8.93
CA LEU A 342 -0.42 0.28 -8.39
C LEU A 342 -0.08 0.73 -6.97
N PHE A 343 -0.16 2.03 -6.73
CA PHE A 343 0.11 2.66 -5.44
C PHE A 343 -1.18 3.18 -4.82
N LEU A 344 -1.26 3.12 -3.49
CA LEU A 344 -2.34 3.68 -2.69
C LEU A 344 -1.84 3.95 -1.27
N ILE A 345 -2.52 4.86 -0.59
CA ILE A 345 -2.34 5.06 0.85
C ILE A 345 -3.47 4.32 1.58
N THR A 346 -3.15 3.80 2.76
CA THR A 346 -4.13 3.19 3.66
C THR A 346 -3.94 3.73 5.07
N ARG A 347 -4.98 3.62 5.91
CA ARG A 347 -4.88 3.97 7.33
C ARG A 347 -4.48 2.77 8.20
N ALA A 348 -4.29 3.02 9.50
CA ALA A 348 -3.78 2.02 10.45
C ALA A 348 -4.76 0.88 10.75
N GLN A 349 -6.06 1.15 10.69
CA GLN A 349 -7.12 0.23 11.12
C GLN A 349 -8.18 0.06 10.04
N ALA A 350 -8.84 -1.10 10.04
CA ALA A 350 -9.98 -1.37 9.15
C ALA A 350 -11.20 -0.48 9.49
N PRO A 351 -12.01 -0.12 8.50
CA PRO A 351 -11.76 -0.27 7.09
C PRO A 351 -10.56 0.58 6.66
N PHE A 352 -9.59 -0.04 5.93
CA PHE A 352 -8.31 0.61 5.63
C PHE A 352 -8.38 1.73 4.59
N ARG A 353 -9.52 1.93 3.98
CA ARG A 353 -9.71 2.91 2.91
C ARG A 353 -9.48 4.34 3.38
N VAL A 354 -8.79 5.10 2.51
CA VAL A 354 -8.75 6.56 2.49
C VAL A 354 -9.17 7.09 1.11
N TYR A 355 -9.46 8.38 1.02
CA TYR A 355 -9.81 9.08 -0.22
C TYR A 355 -8.63 9.91 -0.69
N HIS A 356 -8.19 9.71 -1.95
CA HIS A 356 -6.99 10.34 -2.50
C HIS A 356 -7.36 11.58 -3.31
N TYR A 357 -6.71 12.70 -3.00
CA TYR A 357 -6.87 13.97 -3.70
C TYR A 357 -5.53 14.52 -4.14
N GLN A 358 -5.40 14.87 -5.42
CA GLN A 358 -4.32 15.71 -5.90
C GLN A 358 -4.70 17.16 -5.73
N PHE A 359 -3.86 17.94 -5.05
CA PHE A 359 -3.94 19.38 -4.99
C PHE A 359 -2.81 19.99 -5.81
N LYS A 360 -3.15 20.90 -6.72
CA LYS A 360 -2.21 21.75 -7.44
C LYS A 360 -2.40 23.18 -6.98
N ILE A 361 -1.42 23.72 -6.27
CA ILE A 361 -1.45 25.02 -5.65
C ILE A 361 -0.56 25.95 -6.47
N GLN A 362 -1.13 27.02 -7.04
CA GLN A 362 -0.43 27.95 -7.91
C GLN A 362 -0.10 29.25 -7.18
N PHE A 363 1.20 29.48 -6.97
CA PHE A 363 1.74 30.75 -6.48
C PHE A 363 2.21 31.60 -7.66
N ILE A 364 1.99 32.96 -7.58
CA ILE A 364 2.31 33.91 -8.63
C ILE A 364 3.22 35.03 -8.12
N ASN A 365 4.04 34.76 -7.14
CA ASN A 365 4.96 35.75 -6.56
C ASN A 365 6.22 35.94 -7.39
N GLN A 366 6.84 37.08 -7.23
CA GLN A 366 8.26 37.31 -7.51
C GLN A 366 9.02 37.16 -6.19
N ILE A 367 9.72 36.03 -6.03
CA ILE A 367 10.46 35.69 -4.80
C ILE A 367 11.92 35.49 -5.19
N GLU A 368 12.81 36.29 -4.58
CA GLU A 368 14.26 36.21 -4.84
C GLU A 368 14.90 34.98 -4.20
N LYS A 369 14.43 34.59 -3.02
CA LYS A 369 14.92 33.39 -2.29
C LYS A 369 13.78 32.45 -1.97
N PRO A 370 13.97 31.10 -2.09
CA PRO A 370 12.96 30.14 -1.71
C PRO A 370 12.46 30.32 -0.28
N VAL A 371 11.17 30.22 -0.05
CA VAL A 371 10.51 30.34 1.26
C VAL A 371 9.89 28.99 1.61
N GLU A 372 10.06 28.55 2.84
CA GLU A 372 9.53 27.26 3.35
C GLU A 372 8.48 27.50 4.44
N PRO A 373 7.29 27.98 4.10
CA PRO A 373 6.23 28.20 5.06
C PRO A 373 5.55 26.91 5.47
N THR A 374 5.00 26.89 6.67
CA THR A 374 4.11 25.81 7.12
C THR A 374 2.67 26.20 6.84
N PHE A 375 1.94 25.33 6.14
CA PHE A 375 0.53 25.56 5.83
C PHE A 375 -0.37 24.51 6.47
N THR A 376 -1.59 24.93 6.75
CA THR A 376 -2.72 24.02 7.01
C THR A 376 -3.86 24.31 6.03
N MET A 377 -4.62 23.27 5.73
CA MET A 377 -5.79 23.35 4.87
C MET A 377 -7.01 22.75 5.59
N SER A 378 -8.14 23.44 5.47
CA SER A 378 -9.43 22.86 5.88
C SER A 378 -10.34 22.72 4.66
N LEU A 379 -11.03 21.59 4.56
CA LEU A 379 -11.85 21.22 3.42
C LEU A 379 -13.30 21.10 3.87
N LEU A 380 -14.22 21.76 3.18
CA LEU A 380 -15.65 21.59 3.34
C LEU A 380 -16.21 20.94 2.08
N GLY A 381 -16.95 19.88 2.27
CA GLY A 381 -17.66 19.18 1.20
C GLY A 381 -19.13 18.94 1.54
N THR A 382 -19.86 18.33 0.62
CA THR A 382 -21.31 18.06 0.75
C THR A 382 -21.67 17.06 1.85
N LYS A 383 -20.70 16.23 2.31
CA LYS A 383 -20.92 15.21 3.34
C LYS A 383 -20.20 15.50 4.67
N GLY A 384 -19.47 16.61 4.76
CA GLY A 384 -18.76 16.99 5.98
C GLY A 384 -17.51 17.81 5.73
N GLU A 385 -16.75 18.02 6.80
CA GLU A 385 -15.54 18.83 6.79
C GLU A 385 -14.34 18.07 7.37
N MET A 386 -13.14 18.47 6.90
CA MET A 386 -11.86 18.10 7.49
C MET A 386 -11.08 19.38 7.81
N LYS A 387 -10.60 19.50 9.05
CA LYS A 387 -9.94 20.73 9.55
C LYS A 387 -8.44 20.52 9.75
N LYS A 388 -7.66 21.60 9.54
CA LYS A 388 -6.23 21.70 9.88
C LYS A 388 -5.37 20.55 9.33
N ILE A 389 -5.61 20.16 8.07
CA ILE A 389 -4.76 19.19 7.38
C ILE A 389 -3.40 19.85 7.13
N PRO A 390 -2.29 19.29 7.65
CA PRO A 390 -0.97 19.86 7.41
C PRO A 390 -0.58 19.70 5.94
N ILE A 391 0.02 20.75 5.37
CA ILE A 391 0.49 20.78 3.98
C ILE A 391 2.00 20.92 4.00
N THR A 392 2.68 19.90 3.49
CA THR A 392 4.12 19.92 3.28
C THR A 392 4.39 19.98 1.78
N LEU A 393 5.04 21.04 1.33
CA LEU A 393 5.57 21.16 -0.02
C LEU A 393 6.98 20.57 0.00
N GLY A 394 7.27 19.64 -0.90
CA GLY A 394 8.55 18.92 -0.93
C GLY A 394 9.77 19.81 -1.28
N GLU A 395 9.53 21.07 -1.59
CA GLU A 395 10.55 22.08 -1.92
C GLU A 395 10.06 23.48 -1.54
N GLY A 396 10.98 24.40 -1.34
CA GLY A 396 10.66 25.81 -1.04
C GLY A 396 9.85 26.48 -2.15
N ILE A 397 9.02 27.46 -1.76
CA ILE A 397 8.21 28.23 -2.72
C ILE A 397 9.11 29.19 -3.47
N THR A 398 9.05 29.11 -4.81
CA THR A 398 9.75 29.97 -5.75
C THR A 398 8.77 30.73 -6.63
N SER A 399 9.28 31.67 -7.43
CA SER A 399 8.44 32.52 -8.27
C SER A 399 7.61 31.76 -9.30
N ASN A 400 6.35 32.14 -9.43
CA ASN A 400 5.42 31.70 -10.47
C ASN A 400 5.35 30.14 -10.67
N LYS A 401 5.33 29.40 -9.57
CA LYS A 401 5.37 27.93 -9.61
C LYS A 401 4.05 27.29 -9.13
N THR A 402 3.74 26.14 -9.69
CA THR A 402 2.61 25.29 -9.27
C THR A 402 3.15 24.05 -8.56
N TYR A 403 2.73 23.85 -7.32
CA TYR A 403 3.10 22.71 -6.48
C TYR A 403 1.99 21.67 -6.53
N SER A 404 2.37 20.41 -6.68
CA SER A 404 1.45 19.28 -6.69
C SER A 404 1.71 18.40 -5.49
N ILE A 405 0.66 18.10 -4.72
CA ILE A 405 0.72 17.25 -3.53
C ILE A 405 -0.44 16.26 -3.52
N LEU A 406 -0.23 15.11 -2.90
CA LEU A 406 -1.27 14.16 -2.57
C LEU A 406 -1.75 14.43 -1.14
N ILE A 407 -3.06 14.55 -0.99
CA ILE A 407 -3.73 14.59 0.32
C ILE A 407 -4.68 13.42 0.41
N THR A 408 -4.69 12.74 1.54
CA THR A 408 -5.61 11.64 1.83
C THR A 408 -6.53 12.01 2.97
N LEU A 409 -7.80 11.61 2.85
CA LEU A 409 -8.82 11.85 3.86
C LEU A 409 -9.37 10.51 4.36
N ASP A 410 -9.52 10.39 5.67
CA ASP A 410 -10.08 9.20 6.33
C ASP A 410 -11.60 9.08 6.14
N LYS A 411 -12.26 10.19 5.78
CA LYS A 411 -13.71 10.28 5.62
C LYS A 411 -14.06 10.77 4.22
N ASP A 412 -15.20 10.30 3.72
CA ASP A 412 -15.80 10.83 2.51
C ASP A 412 -16.44 12.19 2.80
N VAL A 413 -15.81 13.25 2.38
CA VAL A 413 -16.35 14.61 2.48
C VAL A 413 -17.34 14.95 1.35
N GLY A 414 -17.55 14.02 0.41
CA GLY A 414 -18.36 14.25 -0.77
C GLY A 414 -17.71 15.19 -1.78
N GLU A 415 -18.53 15.96 -2.49
CA GLU A 415 -18.06 16.98 -3.42
C GLU A 415 -17.54 18.19 -2.65
N LEU A 416 -16.30 18.61 -2.91
CA LEU A 416 -15.71 19.78 -2.25
C LEU A 416 -16.42 21.07 -2.66
N ILE A 417 -16.78 21.89 -1.67
CA ILE A 417 -17.48 23.16 -1.83
C ILE A 417 -16.52 24.33 -1.61
N MET A 418 -15.68 24.25 -0.56
CA MET A 418 -14.83 25.33 -0.10
C MET A 418 -13.51 24.78 0.45
N ILE A 419 -12.45 25.57 0.30
CA ILE A 419 -11.13 25.31 0.86
C ILE A 419 -10.72 26.53 1.67
N LYS A 420 -10.31 26.33 2.93
CA LYS A 420 -9.63 27.33 3.73
C LYS A 420 -8.15 26.98 3.77
N PHE A 421 -7.32 27.91 3.36
CA PHE A 421 -5.88 27.75 3.29
C PHE A 421 -5.22 28.75 4.24
N LYS A 422 -4.45 28.25 5.20
CA LYS A 422 -3.84 29.06 6.26
C LYS A 422 -2.34 28.92 6.26
N TRP A 423 -1.64 30.05 6.36
CA TRP A 423 -0.22 30.10 6.65
C TRP A 423 -0.04 30.08 8.17
N GLU A 424 0.54 28.99 8.69
CA GLU A 424 0.82 28.88 10.13
C GLU A 424 2.09 29.63 10.50
N ASN A 425 2.10 30.19 11.70
CA ASN A 425 3.29 30.87 12.21
C ASN A 425 4.26 29.82 12.77
N SER A 426 5.38 29.55 12.08
CA SER A 426 6.43 28.74 12.68
C SER A 426 7.23 29.61 13.65
N ALA A 427 7.58 29.07 14.83
CA ALA A 427 8.38 29.78 15.84
C ALA A 427 9.73 30.29 15.28
N VAL A 428 10.28 29.63 14.26
CA VAL A 428 11.50 30.03 13.55
C VAL A 428 11.29 31.36 12.82
N TRP A 429 10.15 31.54 12.15
CA TRP A 429 9.83 32.78 11.42
C TRP A 429 9.45 33.92 12.36
N ALA A 430 8.78 33.65 13.48
CA ALA A 430 8.48 34.65 14.49
C ALA A 430 9.75 35.23 15.09
N ASN A 431 10.75 34.39 15.35
CA ASN A 431 12.04 34.85 15.89
C ASN A 431 12.84 35.65 14.85
N VAL A 432 12.88 35.21 13.59
CA VAL A 432 13.54 35.93 12.49
C VAL A 432 12.85 37.31 12.27
N TRP A 433 11.52 37.33 12.32
CA TRP A 433 10.73 38.56 12.18
C TRP A 433 10.99 39.56 13.32
N ASN A 434 10.96 39.08 14.56
CA ASN A 434 11.25 39.90 15.74
C ASN A 434 12.69 40.40 15.73
N THR A 435 13.65 39.60 15.31
CA THR A 435 15.06 39.97 15.20
C THR A 435 15.28 41.02 14.11
N MET A 436 14.58 40.89 12.95
CA MET A 436 14.65 41.88 11.87
C MET A 436 14.00 43.22 12.27
N GLN A 437 12.91 43.24 13.03
CA GLN A 437 12.30 44.45 13.54
C GLN A 437 13.21 45.20 14.52
N ILE A 438 14.02 44.50 15.31
CA ILE A 438 14.95 45.07 16.28
C ILE A 438 16.19 45.66 15.59
N LEU A 439 16.60 45.09 14.45
CA LEU A 439 17.85 45.47 13.76
C LEU A 439 17.68 46.51 12.66
N MET A 440 16.46 46.97 12.35
CA MET A 440 16.24 47.95 11.28
C MET A 440 16.11 49.37 11.81
N PRO A 441 16.80 50.38 11.17
CA PRO A 441 16.60 51.78 11.46
C PRO A 441 15.16 52.20 11.17
N TRP A 442 14.63 53.10 11.95
CA TRP A 442 13.29 53.67 11.84
C TRP A 442 12.98 54.09 10.40
N GLY A 443 11.99 53.50 9.78
CA GLY A 443 11.42 53.92 8.50
C GLY A 443 11.46 52.90 7.35
N VAL A 444 12.17 51.77 7.45
CA VAL A 444 12.15 50.72 6.43
C VAL A 444 11.35 49.54 6.95
N THR A 445 10.04 49.52 6.70
CA THR A 445 9.27 48.27 6.79
C THR A 445 9.80 47.32 5.72
N PRO A 446 10.32 46.12 6.08
CA PRO A 446 10.66 45.14 5.07
C PRO A 446 9.36 44.84 4.32
N HIS A 447 9.31 45.21 3.03
CA HIS A 447 8.26 44.71 2.15
C HIS A 447 8.42 43.17 2.03
N TYR A 448 7.99 42.49 3.05
CA TYR A 448 7.75 41.06 2.92
C TYR A 448 6.50 40.93 2.03
N SER A 449 6.73 40.82 0.73
CA SER A 449 5.66 40.53 -0.20
C SER A 449 5.06 39.20 0.22
N GLY A 450 3.85 39.22 0.76
CA GLY A 450 3.10 37.99 1.12
C GLY A 450 3.11 37.02 -0.05
N LEU A 451 2.79 35.78 0.20
CA LEU A 451 2.65 34.78 -0.87
C LEU A 451 1.36 35.07 -1.63
N ALA A 452 1.43 35.30 -2.96
CA ALA A 452 0.24 35.47 -3.77
C ALA A 452 -0.25 34.10 -4.28
N LEU A 453 -1.40 33.66 -3.76
CA LEU A 453 -2.03 32.39 -4.09
C LEU A 453 -3.17 32.59 -5.09
N LYS A 454 -2.98 32.13 -6.32
CA LYS A 454 -3.90 32.37 -7.43
C LYS A 454 -5.05 31.39 -7.49
N THR A 455 -4.75 30.10 -7.56
CA THR A 455 -5.75 29.04 -7.72
C THR A 455 -5.32 27.75 -7.03
N ILE A 456 -6.30 26.97 -6.61
CA ILE A 456 -6.12 25.62 -6.13
C ILE A 456 -6.93 24.67 -7.02
N CYS A 457 -6.26 23.81 -7.80
CA CYS A 457 -6.92 22.80 -8.59
C CYS A 457 -6.90 21.48 -7.85
N VAL A 458 -8.07 20.83 -7.75
CA VAL A 458 -8.23 19.56 -7.04
C VAL A 458 -8.68 18.48 -8.02
N LYS A 459 -8.10 17.30 -7.91
CA LYS A 459 -8.56 16.10 -8.57
C LYS A 459 -8.82 15.01 -7.54
N ALA A 460 -10.05 14.53 -7.43
CA ALA A 460 -10.40 13.36 -6.64
C ALA A 460 -9.97 12.08 -7.38
N GLY A 461 -9.24 11.19 -6.69
CA GLY A 461 -8.75 9.95 -7.26
C GLY A 461 -9.86 8.96 -7.56
N GLU A 462 -10.74 8.73 -6.61
CA GLU A 462 -11.79 7.70 -6.70
C GLU A 462 -12.91 8.09 -7.67
N THR A 463 -13.37 9.35 -7.62
CA THR A 463 -14.46 9.83 -8.50
C THR A 463 -13.96 10.39 -9.84
N GLN A 464 -12.64 10.62 -9.98
CA GLN A 464 -12.01 11.26 -11.12
C GLN A 464 -12.48 12.70 -11.38
N GLN A 465 -13.25 13.28 -10.46
CA GLN A 465 -13.75 14.64 -10.55
C GLN A 465 -12.62 15.67 -10.45
N ARG A 466 -12.70 16.72 -11.23
CA ARG A 466 -11.77 17.85 -11.22
C ARG A 466 -12.50 19.12 -10.85
N MET A 467 -11.93 19.90 -9.95
CA MET A 467 -12.49 21.13 -9.42
C MET A 467 -11.39 22.19 -9.39
N THR A 468 -11.75 23.43 -9.66
CA THR A 468 -10.83 24.57 -9.51
C THR A 468 -11.45 25.56 -8.53
N PHE A 469 -10.62 25.98 -7.58
CA PHE A 469 -10.99 26.92 -6.52
C PHE A 469 -10.22 28.22 -6.71
N CYS A 470 -10.96 29.33 -6.62
CA CYS A 470 -10.48 30.69 -6.70
C CYS A 470 -10.61 31.38 -5.34
N PRO A 471 -9.76 32.35 -4.97
CA PRO A 471 -9.99 33.18 -3.79
C PRO A 471 -11.40 33.77 -3.83
N GLU A 472 -12.09 33.79 -2.69
CA GLU A 472 -13.42 34.42 -2.56
C GLU A 472 -13.35 35.90 -2.94
N ASN A 473 -12.27 36.59 -2.56
CA ASN A 473 -11.97 37.93 -3.06
C ASN A 473 -10.80 37.87 -4.06
N MET A 474 -11.11 38.08 -5.33
CA MET A 474 -10.13 38.03 -6.44
C MET A 474 -9.18 39.22 -6.50
N ASP A 475 -9.51 40.35 -5.85
CA ASP A 475 -8.66 41.53 -5.79
C ASP A 475 -7.57 41.40 -4.71
N ASP A 476 -7.76 40.48 -3.76
CA ASP A 476 -6.79 40.16 -2.71
C ASP A 476 -6.24 38.74 -2.87
N LEU A 477 -5.11 38.60 -3.56
CA LEU A 477 -4.42 37.31 -3.75
C LEU A 477 -3.34 37.08 -2.69
N GLN A 478 -3.01 38.09 -1.88
CA GLN A 478 -1.92 38.00 -0.91
C GLN A 478 -2.34 37.13 0.30
N LEU A 479 -1.44 36.26 0.71
CA LEU A 479 -1.51 35.48 1.93
C LEU A 479 -0.33 35.84 2.83
N HIS A 480 -0.62 36.30 4.03
CA HIS A 480 0.38 36.67 5.02
C HIS A 480 0.52 35.60 6.13
N PRO A 481 1.66 35.59 6.86
CA PRO A 481 1.79 34.72 8.03
C PRO A 481 0.60 34.88 8.99
N THR A 482 0.11 33.80 9.56
CA THR A 482 -1.08 33.67 10.43
C THR A 482 -2.44 33.88 9.75
N GLN A 483 -2.46 34.33 8.50
CA GLN A 483 -3.69 34.56 7.76
C GLN A 483 -4.30 33.26 7.21
N GLU A 484 -5.63 33.18 7.27
CA GLU A 484 -6.44 32.18 6.57
C GLU A 484 -7.14 32.84 5.37
N LYS A 485 -7.10 32.18 4.21
CA LYS A 485 -7.78 32.61 3.00
C LYS A 485 -8.79 31.57 2.53
N VAL A 486 -9.97 32.03 2.16
CA VAL A 486 -11.07 31.20 1.67
C VAL A 486 -11.02 31.10 0.16
N PHE A 487 -11.19 29.87 -0.35
CA PHE A 487 -11.29 29.54 -1.76
C PHE A 487 -12.62 28.85 -2.03
N VAL A 488 -13.36 29.33 -3.01
CA VAL A 488 -14.64 28.81 -3.48
C VAL A 488 -14.51 28.28 -4.91
N LYS A 489 -15.41 27.45 -5.37
CA LYS A 489 -15.39 26.99 -6.77
C LYS A 489 -15.37 28.18 -7.72
N CYS A 490 -14.41 28.19 -8.65
CA CYS A 490 -14.37 29.21 -9.67
C CYS A 490 -15.61 29.14 -10.57
N GLU A 491 -16.25 30.28 -10.87
CA GLU A 491 -17.30 30.34 -11.88
C GLU A 491 -16.74 30.04 -13.27
N VAL A 492 -17.32 29.05 -13.95
CA VAL A 492 -16.84 28.59 -15.26
C VAL A 492 -17.39 29.49 -16.36
N ASN A 493 -16.66 30.52 -16.73
CA ASN A 493 -17.00 31.39 -17.87
C ASN A 493 -16.08 31.24 -19.11
N SER A 494 -15.28 30.20 -19.26
CA SER A 494 -14.70 29.78 -20.55
C SER A 494 -14.02 28.41 -20.53
N LYS A 495 -14.26 27.62 -21.58
CA LYS A 495 -13.78 26.24 -21.79
C LYS A 495 -12.29 26.15 -22.23
N ARG A 496 -11.35 26.84 -21.60
CA ARG A 496 -9.92 26.65 -21.88
C ARG A 496 -9.20 26.10 -20.64
N LEU A 497 -8.58 24.94 -20.81
CA LEU A 497 -7.65 24.37 -19.83
C LEU A 497 -6.26 24.98 -20.06
N ASN A 498 -5.55 25.35 -18.98
CA ASN A 498 -4.13 25.68 -19.06
C ASN A 498 -3.29 24.39 -19.25
N HIS A 499 -1.98 24.52 -19.52
CA HIS A 499 -1.06 23.40 -19.68
C HIS A 499 -1.02 22.43 -18.45
N ASN A 500 -1.46 22.89 -17.28
CA ASN A 500 -1.54 22.10 -16.05
C ASN A 500 -2.88 21.37 -15.87
N GLY A 501 -3.77 21.44 -16.87
CA GLY A 501 -5.08 20.78 -16.85
C GLY A 501 -6.12 21.45 -15.94
N CYS A 502 -5.90 22.72 -15.50
CA CYS A 502 -6.86 23.54 -14.79
C CYS A 502 -7.58 24.49 -15.75
N PHE A 503 -8.82 24.88 -15.43
CA PHE A 503 -9.55 25.86 -16.24
C PHE A 503 -8.92 27.25 -16.12
N ILE A 504 -8.82 27.96 -17.25
CA ILE A 504 -8.39 29.35 -17.28
C ILE A 504 -9.59 30.22 -16.94
N TRP A 505 -9.48 31.05 -15.91
CA TRP A 505 -10.50 31.99 -15.53
C TRP A 505 -10.24 33.37 -16.17
N LYS A 506 -11.29 33.99 -16.74
CA LYS A 506 -11.29 35.42 -17.12
C LYS A 506 -12.38 36.13 -16.32
N PRO A 507 -12.08 37.17 -15.58
CA PRO A 507 -13.10 37.93 -14.86
C PRO A 507 -14.07 38.57 -15.84
N LYS A 508 -15.37 38.35 -15.66
CA LYS A 508 -16.41 39.23 -16.19
C LYS A 508 -16.68 40.29 -15.13
N LEU A 509 -16.36 41.54 -15.48
CA LEU A 509 -16.87 42.70 -14.77
C LEU A 509 -18.41 42.67 -14.89
N HIS A 510 -19.11 42.23 -13.87
CA HIS A 510 -20.53 42.54 -13.68
C HIS A 510 -20.73 43.11 -12.29
N LYS A 511 -21.12 44.41 -12.30
CA LYS A 511 -21.74 45.07 -11.16
C LYS A 511 -23.07 44.39 -10.83
N GLU A 512 -23.34 44.37 -9.50
CA GLU A 512 -24.64 44.17 -8.86
C GLU A 512 -25.24 42.75 -8.82
N SER A 513 -25.14 42.14 -7.65
CA SER A 513 -26.32 41.89 -6.78
C SER A 513 -25.84 41.27 -5.45
N CYS A 514 -25.84 42.08 -4.42
CA CYS A 514 -25.84 41.59 -3.03
C CYS A 514 -27.15 40.85 -2.79
N ILE A 515 -27.09 39.52 -2.69
CA ILE A 515 -28.16 38.75 -2.06
C ILE A 515 -27.74 38.46 -0.62
N ASN A 516 -28.48 39.07 0.29
CA ASN A 516 -28.45 38.89 1.74
C ASN A 516 -28.52 37.40 2.13
N LEU A 517 -27.42 36.82 2.56
CA LEU A 517 -27.35 35.56 3.27
C LEU A 517 -27.37 35.78 4.80
N ASN A 518 -28.40 36.51 5.26
CA ASN A 518 -28.73 36.59 6.68
C ASN A 518 -30.13 36.00 6.91
N LYS A 519 -30.32 34.70 6.73
CA LYS A 519 -31.44 33.94 7.26
C LYS A 519 -31.24 32.44 7.05
N ALA A 520 -30.44 31.80 7.90
CA ALA A 520 -30.57 30.38 8.20
C ALA A 520 -29.66 30.00 9.39
N TYR A 521 -29.92 30.62 10.56
CA TYR A 521 -29.60 30.07 11.87
C TYR A 521 -30.58 30.65 12.88
N MET A 522 -31.71 30.02 13.02
CA MET A 522 -32.51 29.84 14.23
C MET A 522 -32.99 28.40 14.25
#